data_e6c281265b3fefe7e10a1ba6d6efafe9
#
_entry.id   e6c281265b3fefe7e10a1ba6d6efafe9
#
_cell.length_a   1.000
_cell.length_b   1.000
_cell.length_c   1.000
_cell.angle_alpha   90.00
_cell.angle_beta   90.00
_cell.angle_gamma   90.00
#
_symmetry.space_group_name_H-M   'P 1'
#
loop_
_entity.id
_entity.type
_entity.pdbx_description
1 polymer ?
#
loop_
_entity_poly.entity_id
_entity_poly.type
_entity_poly.pdbx_seq_one_letter_code
_entity_poly.pdbx_strand_id
1 'polypeptide(L)'
;VIDRNRVVECIAGAKSISLQFRSEEVYTPEEDTFLLLNSALAEAKSEDRVLEIGCGSGFISRELALVVESLLATDINPHAVRATKAKGIETVRADLFQGIRGKFDLILFNPPYLPTNAEERNLQWINYALDGGESGRETIDRFLKCLPDHLCRGGRALLLISSLTGLKEVQEMAMNVGLAAKTVANAGCFFEQLYVIRLEVVDMH
;
A
#
# COMPACT_ATOMS: atom_id res chain seq x y z
N VAL A 1 -9.77 -1.74 -22.23
CA VAL A 1 -8.49 -2.38 -22.61
C VAL A 1 -7.41 -1.35 -22.34
N ILE A 2 -6.73 -1.50 -21.20
CA ILE A 2 -5.65 -0.58 -20.78
C ILE A 2 -4.47 -0.80 -21.73
N ASP A 3 -4.03 0.27 -22.38
CA ASP A 3 -2.89 0.24 -23.30
C ASP A 3 -1.60 -0.05 -22.51
N ARG A 4 -1.06 -1.26 -22.70
CA ARG A 4 0.20 -1.71 -22.06
C ARG A 4 1.40 -0.80 -22.37
N ASN A 5 1.38 -0.05 -23.45
CA ASN A 5 2.45 0.88 -23.80
C ASN A 5 2.46 2.12 -22.88
N ARG A 6 1.29 2.54 -22.38
CA ARG A 6 1.17 3.66 -21.43
C ARG A 6 1.79 3.35 -20.06
N VAL A 7 1.75 2.09 -19.63
CA VAL A 7 2.38 1.64 -18.37
C VAL A 7 3.91 1.69 -18.47
N VAL A 8 4.47 1.31 -19.63
CA VAL A 8 5.92 1.37 -19.88
C VAL A 8 6.42 2.81 -19.94
N GLU A 9 5.63 3.74 -20.51
CA GLU A 9 5.97 5.17 -20.54
C GLU A 9 5.90 5.81 -19.16
N CYS A 10 4.96 5.39 -18.27
CA CYS A 10 4.94 5.82 -16.87
C CYS A 10 6.22 5.42 -16.11
N ILE A 11 6.74 4.21 -16.34
CA ILE A 11 7.99 3.74 -15.71
C ILE A 11 9.19 4.55 -16.19
N ALA A 12 9.25 4.89 -17.49
CA ALA A 12 10.32 5.69 -18.04
C ALA A 12 10.27 7.16 -17.58
N GLY A 13 9.07 7.73 -17.43
CA GLY A 13 8.85 9.08 -16.91
C GLY A 13 9.19 9.22 -15.41
N ALA A 14 8.93 8.19 -14.61
CA ALA A 14 9.22 8.19 -13.17
C ALA A 14 10.72 8.29 -12.86
N LYS A 15 11.58 7.68 -13.68
CA LYS A 15 13.05 7.79 -13.54
C LYS A 15 13.60 9.20 -13.76
N SER A 16 12.90 10.06 -14.50
CA SER A 16 13.32 11.45 -14.75
C SER A 16 12.77 12.45 -13.72
N ILE A 17 11.71 12.10 -13.00
CA ILE A 17 11.07 12.95 -11.97
C ILE A 17 11.72 12.78 -10.58
N SER A 18 12.44 11.67 -10.35
CA SER A 18 13.09 11.35 -9.05
C SER A 18 14.22 12.31 -8.63
N LEU A 19 14.59 13.27 -9.45
CA LEU A 19 15.70 14.20 -9.18
C LEU A 19 15.30 15.50 -8.45
N GLN A 20 14.01 15.79 -8.22
CA GLN A 20 13.58 17.10 -7.68
C GLN A 20 12.96 17.10 -6.29
N PHE A 21 12.65 15.94 -5.66
CA PHE A 21 12.11 15.88 -4.28
C PHE A 21 12.81 14.80 -3.45
N ARG A 22 14.07 15.00 -3.10
CA ARG A 22 14.66 14.40 -1.90
C ARG A 22 14.21 15.23 -0.70
N SER A 23 12.97 15.06 -0.24
CA SER A 23 12.69 15.34 1.15
C SER A 23 13.10 14.09 1.93
N GLU A 24 14.07 14.19 2.81
CA GLU A 24 14.52 13.12 3.71
C GLU A 24 13.40 12.57 4.60
N GLU A 25 12.17 13.04 4.43
CA GLU A 25 11.02 12.78 5.28
C GLU A 25 9.90 11.96 4.61
N VAL A 26 9.99 11.70 3.28
CA VAL A 26 8.95 10.96 2.53
C VAL A 26 9.59 9.87 1.68
N TYR A 27 9.03 8.66 1.76
CA TYR A 27 9.50 7.51 0.99
C TYR A 27 9.43 7.78 -0.52
N THR A 28 10.54 7.48 -1.20
CA THR A 28 10.65 7.60 -2.66
C THR A 28 10.17 6.29 -3.30
N PRO A 29 9.38 6.34 -4.41
CA PRO A 29 8.94 5.13 -5.10
C PRO A 29 10.12 4.26 -5.56
N GLU A 30 10.08 2.98 -5.18
CA GLU A 30 11.03 1.94 -5.54
C GLU A 30 10.31 0.72 -6.13
N GLU A 31 10.99 -0.41 -6.30
CA GLU A 31 10.45 -1.62 -6.94
C GLU A 31 9.16 -2.12 -6.30
N ASP A 32 9.03 -2.01 -4.99
CA ASP A 32 7.83 -2.35 -4.20
C ASP A 32 6.62 -1.49 -4.62
N THR A 33 6.83 -0.18 -4.74
CA THR A 33 5.81 0.79 -5.17
C THR A 33 5.32 0.46 -6.58
N PHE A 34 6.25 0.14 -7.50
CA PHE A 34 5.88 -0.20 -8.88
C PHE A 34 5.15 -1.55 -8.96
N LEU A 35 5.54 -2.55 -8.17
CA LEU A 35 4.87 -3.84 -8.13
C LEU A 35 3.42 -3.69 -7.63
N LEU A 36 3.22 -2.92 -6.56
CA LEU A 36 1.88 -2.67 -6.01
C LEU A 36 1.03 -1.84 -6.99
N LEU A 37 1.58 -0.79 -7.62
CA LEU A 37 0.88 0.02 -8.62
C LEU A 37 0.41 -0.83 -9.79
N ASN A 38 1.29 -1.65 -10.38
CA ASN A 38 0.93 -2.51 -11.50
C ASN A 38 -0.19 -3.49 -11.14
N SER A 39 -0.14 -4.07 -9.94
CA SER A 39 -1.19 -4.94 -9.43
C SER A 39 -2.51 -4.19 -9.23
N ALA A 40 -2.44 -2.96 -8.69
CA ALA A 40 -3.61 -2.12 -8.46
C ALA A 40 -4.28 -1.71 -9.78
N LEU A 41 -3.50 -1.28 -10.78
CA LEU A 41 -4.03 -0.92 -12.10
C LEU A 41 -4.64 -2.11 -12.85
N ALA A 42 -4.14 -3.33 -12.61
CA ALA A 42 -4.71 -4.53 -13.21
C ALA A 42 -6.06 -4.93 -12.61
N GLU A 43 -6.31 -4.55 -11.35
CA GLU A 43 -7.52 -4.92 -10.61
C GLU A 43 -8.52 -3.76 -10.45
N ALA A 44 -8.09 -2.51 -10.56
CA ALA A 44 -8.96 -1.34 -10.38
C ALA A 44 -10.05 -1.28 -11.47
N LYS A 45 -11.26 -0.94 -11.04
CA LYS A 45 -12.41 -0.63 -11.90
C LYS A 45 -12.74 0.85 -11.75
N SER A 46 -13.31 1.46 -12.77
CA SER A 46 -13.65 2.89 -12.75
C SER A 46 -14.57 3.26 -11.61
N GLU A 47 -15.53 2.39 -11.28
CA GLU A 47 -16.54 2.58 -10.25
C GLU A 47 -16.05 2.25 -8.82
N ASP A 48 -14.83 1.73 -8.65
CA ASP A 48 -14.29 1.39 -7.34
C ASP A 48 -14.11 2.63 -6.46
N ARG A 49 -14.53 2.51 -5.22
CA ARG A 49 -14.12 3.41 -4.13
C ARG A 49 -12.80 2.90 -3.59
N VAL A 50 -11.72 3.63 -3.85
CA VAL A 50 -10.37 3.21 -3.52
C VAL A 50 -9.87 3.88 -2.25
N LEU A 51 -9.21 3.14 -1.38
CA LEU A 51 -8.45 3.65 -0.24
C LEU A 51 -6.98 3.24 -0.37
N GLU A 52 -6.07 4.21 -0.42
CA GLU A 52 -4.63 3.94 -0.26
C GLU A 52 -4.21 4.30 1.17
N ILE A 53 -3.67 3.32 1.89
CA ILE A 53 -3.09 3.48 3.23
C ILE A 53 -1.56 3.60 3.10
N GLY A 54 -0.97 4.59 3.78
CA GLY A 54 0.46 4.86 3.69
C GLY A 54 0.85 5.39 2.30
N CYS A 55 0.19 6.45 1.84
CA CYS A 55 0.35 6.96 0.48
C CYS A 55 1.73 7.54 0.15
N GLY A 56 2.56 7.81 1.16
CA GLY A 56 3.91 8.32 0.99
C GLY A 56 3.97 9.56 0.10
N SER A 57 4.70 9.45 -1.01
CA SER A 57 4.79 10.52 -1.99
C SER A 57 3.49 10.78 -2.77
N GLY A 58 2.47 9.91 -2.66
CA GLY A 58 1.23 9.95 -3.45
C GLY A 58 1.43 9.51 -4.90
N PHE A 59 2.44 8.69 -5.16
CA PHE A 59 2.72 8.21 -6.52
C PHE A 59 1.64 7.26 -7.01
N ILE A 60 1.28 6.23 -6.20
CA ILE A 60 0.22 5.27 -6.55
C ILE A 60 -1.13 5.97 -6.66
N SER A 61 -1.50 6.81 -5.66
CA SER A 61 -2.74 7.57 -5.66
C SER A 61 -2.92 8.39 -6.93
N ARG A 62 -1.85 9.09 -7.38
CA ARG A 62 -1.92 9.92 -8.58
C ARG A 62 -2.23 9.11 -9.83
N GLU A 63 -1.58 7.97 -10.00
CA GLU A 63 -1.78 7.12 -11.18
C GLU A 63 -3.18 6.45 -11.17
N LEU A 64 -3.64 6.02 -9.98
CA LEU A 64 -4.98 5.43 -9.84
C LEU A 64 -6.10 6.46 -10.04
N ALA A 65 -5.92 7.71 -9.61
CA ALA A 65 -6.90 8.77 -9.82
C ALA A 65 -7.19 9.06 -11.31
N LEU A 66 -6.38 8.55 -12.24
CA LEU A 66 -6.64 8.63 -13.68
C LEU A 66 -7.62 7.56 -14.18
N VAL A 67 -7.87 6.52 -13.38
CA VAL A 67 -8.65 5.35 -13.80
C VAL A 67 -9.86 5.06 -12.91
N VAL A 68 -9.93 5.64 -11.70
CA VAL A 68 -11.05 5.46 -10.76
C VAL A 68 -11.73 6.79 -10.48
N GLU A 69 -13.04 6.76 -10.20
CA GLU A 69 -13.84 7.96 -9.92
C GLU A 69 -13.69 8.45 -8.47
N SER A 70 -13.34 7.57 -7.54
CA SER A 70 -13.27 7.89 -6.11
C SER A 70 -12.03 7.28 -5.46
N LEU A 71 -11.15 8.14 -4.94
CA LEU A 71 -9.94 7.73 -4.24
C LEU A 71 -9.71 8.61 -3.01
N LEU A 72 -9.49 7.95 -1.87
CA LEU A 72 -9.03 8.56 -0.63
C LEU A 72 -7.63 8.01 -0.32
N ALA A 73 -6.68 8.89 -0.03
CA ALA A 73 -5.36 8.52 0.43
C ALA A 73 -5.18 8.82 1.92
N THR A 74 -4.42 7.99 2.64
CA THR A 74 -4.10 8.26 4.04
C THR A 74 -2.62 8.04 4.31
N ASP A 75 -2.09 8.77 5.29
CA ASP A 75 -0.75 8.54 5.82
C ASP A 75 -0.66 9.05 7.27
N ILE A 76 0.16 8.42 8.10
CA ILE A 76 0.46 8.92 9.44
C ILE A 76 1.43 10.09 9.40
N ASN A 77 2.30 10.14 8.39
CA ASN A 77 3.30 11.17 8.16
C ASN A 77 2.67 12.45 7.61
N PRO A 78 2.73 13.59 8.33
CA PRO A 78 2.15 14.86 7.85
C PRO A 78 2.83 15.40 6.58
N HIS A 79 4.08 15.04 6.31
CA HIS A 79 4.80 15.44 5.10
C HIS A 79 4.27 14.69 3.89
N ALA A 80 4.02 13.38 4.01
CA ALA A 80 3.37 12.56 2.98
C ALA A 80 1.96 13.08 2.65
N VAL A 81 1.16 13.39 3.68
CA VAL A 81 -0.18 13.98 3.49
C VAL A 81 -0.11 15.29 2.70
N ARG A 82 0.84 16.17 3.02
CA ARG A 82 1.00 17.45 2.28
C ARG A 82 1.44 17.22 0.84
N ALA A 83 2.41 16.30 0.62
CA ALA A 83 2.93 15.99 -0.71
C ALA A 83 1.84 15.42 -1.62
N THR A 84 1.00 14.53 -1.09
CA THR A 84 -0.10 13.89 -1.82
C THR A 84 -1.24 14.88 -2.10
N LYS A 85 -1.61 15.72 -1.12
CA LYS A 85 -2.58 16.82 -1.33
C LYS A 85 -2.13 17.79 -2.42
N ALA A 86 -0.85 18.12 -2.48
CA ALA A 86 -0.30 19.04 -3.49
C ALA A 86 -0.46 18.48 -4.93
N LYS A 87 -0.71 17.18 -5.08
CA LYS A 87 -1.02 16.52 -6.35
C LYS A 87 -2.52 16.50 -6.69
N GLY A 88 -3.35 17.16 -5.87
CA GLY A 88 -4.80 17.20 -6.08
C GLY A 88 -5.54 15.97 -5.57
N ILE A 89 -4.90 15.10 -4.78
CA ILE A 89 -5.51 13.89 -4.24
C ILE A 89 -6.16 14.19 -2.89
N GLU A 90 -7.41 13.72 -2.71
CA GLU A 90 -8.06 13.76 -1.41
C GLU A 90 -7.27 12.90 -0.41
N THR A 91 -6.73 13.54 0.64
CA THR A 91 -5.80 12.88 1.56
C THR A 91 -6.10 13.26 3.00
N VAL A 92 -6.07 12.30 3.91
CA VAL A 92 -6.30 12.50 5.35
C VAL A 92 -5.13 11.98 6.14
N ARG A 93 -4.76 12.67 7.23
CA ARG A 93 -3.79 12.14 8.18
C ARG A 93 -4.46 11.11 9.07
N ALA A 94 -4.03 9.86 9.01
CA ALA A 94 -4.57 8.77 9.81
C ALA A 94 -3.49 7.71 10.12
N ASP A 95 -3.61 7.04 11.25
CA ASP A 95 -2.87 5.82 11.57
C ASP A 95 -3.75 4.64 11.13
N LEU A 96 -3.39 4.02 10.01
CA LEU A 96 -4.18 2.97 9.35
C LEU A 96 -5.63 3.46 9.11
N PHE A 97 -6.59 2.76 9.73
CA PHE A 97 -8.02 3.04 9.59
C PHE A 97 -8.59 4.02 10.63
N GLN A 98 -7.74 4.60 11.52
CA GLN A 98 -8.24 5.49 12.57
C GLN A 98 -8.97 6.71 11.99
N GLY A 99 -10.25 6.86 12.34
CA GLY A 99 -11.10 7.94 11.86
C GLY A 99 -11.63 7.79 10.44
N ILE A 100 -11.20 6.76 9.72
CA ILE A 100 -11.72 6.42 8.39
C ILE A 100 -13.07 5.72 8.56
N ARG A 101 -14.07 6.23 7.88
CA ARG A 101 -15.44 5.68 7.93
C ARG A 101 -15.86 5.21 6.56
N GLY A 102 -16.71 4.18 6.54
CA GLY A 102 -17.25 3.60 5.31
C GLY A 102 -16.46 2.38 4.84
N LYS A 103 -16.87 1.88 3.69
CA LYS A 103 -16.31 0.68 3.07
C LYS A 103 -15.80 1.01 1.68
N PHE A 104 -14.81 0.25 1.23
CA PHE A 104 -14.09 0.46 -0.02
C PHE A 104 -14.12 -0.82 -0.85
N ASP A 105 -14.10 -0.64 -2.16
CA ASP A 105 -14.09 -1.74 -3.12
C ASP A 105 -12.66 -2.24 -3.38
N LEU A 106 -11.68 -1.33 -3.27
CA LEU A 106 -10.26 -1.65 -3.36
C LEU A 106 -9.49 -0.89 -2.27
N ILE A 107 -8.72 -1.63 -1.46
CA ILE A 107 -7.81 -1.04 -0.47
C ILE A 107 -6.38 -1.42 -0.84
N LEU A 108 -5.46 -0.46 -0.80
CA LEU A 108 -4.04 -0.66 -1.08
C LEU A 108 -3.22 -0.36 0.15
N PHE A 109 -2.22 -1.18 0.40
CA PHE A 109 -1.27 -0.92 1.47
C PHE A 109 0.13 -1.47 1.13
N ASN A 110 1.11 -0.57 1.11
CA ASN A 110 2.53 -0.89 1.18
C ASN A 110 3.00 -0.58 2.61
N PRO A 111 2.99 -1.56 3.54
CA PRO A 111 3.32 -1.32 4.94
C PRO A 111 4.83 -1.13 5.12
N PRO A 112 5.26 -0.52 6.25
CA PRO A 112 6.61 -0.74 6.74
C PRO A 112 6.76 -2.22 7.09
N TYR A 113 7.75 -2.89 6.52
CA TYR A 113 7.94 -4.33 6.63
C TYR A 113 9.35 -4.76 7.10
N LEU A 114 10.27 -3.81 7.31
CA LEU A 114 11.60 -4.16 7.79
C LEU A 114 11.56 -4.48 9.29
N PRO A 115 12.12 -5.63 9.72
CA PRO A 115 12.33 -5.88 11.13
C PRO A 115 13.29 -4.84 11.71
N THR A 116 12.87 -4.18 12.79
CA THR A 116 13.64 -3.10 13.41
C THR A 116 13.77 -3.34 14.90
N ASN A 117 15.01 -3.37 15.42
CA ASN A 117 15.26 -3.48 16.85
C ASN A 117 14.87 -2.18 17.58
N ALA A 118 14.43 -2.29 18.83
CA ALA A 118 14.01 -1.14 19.64
C ALA A 118 15.09 -0.04 19.79
N GLU A 119 16.37 -0.42 19.72
CA GLU A 119 17.52 0.49 19.82
C GLU A 119 17.77 1.28 18.51
N GLU A 120 17.29 0.78 17.37
CA GLU A 120 17.45 1.38 16.04
C GLU A 120 16.31 2.35 15.70
N ARG A 121 15.27 2.41 16.52
CA ARG A 121 14.11 3.29 16.32
C ARG A 121 14.53 4.75 16.46
N ASN A 122 14.66 5.43 15.33
CA ASN A 122 14.95 6.84 15.27
C ASN A 122 13.64 7.63 15.01
N LEU A 123 13.51 8.84 15.57
CA LEU A 123 12.30 9.66 15.53
C LEU A 123 12.05 10.36 14.17
N GLN A 124 12.82 10.06 13.14
CA GLN A 124 12.61 10.64 11.81
C GLN A 124 11.43 9.95 11.10
N TRP A 125 10.63 10.72 10.37
CA TRP A 125 9.44 10.21 9.66
C TRP A 125 9.75 9.13 8.63
N ILE A 126 10.94 9.17 8.01
CA ILE A 126 11.36 8.12 7.07
C ILE A 126 11.44 6.74 7.75
N ASN A 127 11.83 6.68 9.02
CA ASN A 127 11.93 5.43 9.75
C ASN A 127 10.55 4.82 10.04
N TYR A 128 9.50 5.65 10.22
CA TYR A 128 8.13 5.15 10.32
C TYR A 128 7.64 4.47 9.03
N ALA A 129 8.18 4.86 7.87
CA ALA A 129 7.87 4.22 6.59
C ALA A 129 8.58 2.87 6.40
N LEU A 130 9.56 2.54 7.25
CA LEU A 130 10.40 1.34 7.14
C LEU A 130 10.22 0.40 8.34
N ASP A 131 9.89 0.93 9.54
CA ASP A 131 9.80 0.19 10.81
C ASP A 131 8.56 -0.69 10.87
N GLY A 132 8.73 -1.98 10.57
CA GLY A 132 7.69 -3.01 10.70
C GLY A 132 7.57 -3.62 12.10
N GLY A 133 8.33 -3.12 13.11
CA GLY A 133 8.43 -3.71 14.44
C GLY A 133 9.46 -4.85 14.49
N GLU A 134 9.56 -5.53 15.63
CA GLU A 134 10.55 -6.60 15.83
C GLU A 134 10.44 -7.74 14.81
N SER A 135 9.23 -8.08 14.42
CA SER A 135 8.95 -9.16 13.47
C SER A 135 8.74 -8.68 12.04
N GLY A 136 8.70 -7.37 11.79
CA GLY A 136 8.29 -6.78 10.52
C GLY A 136 6.78 -6.92 10.24
N ARG A 137 5.97 -7.42 11.18
CA ARG A 137 4.54 -7.75 11.01
C ARG A 137 3.58 -6.97 11.90
N GLU A 138 4.08 -6.13 12.80
CA GLU A 138 3.22 -5.45 13.78
C GLU A 138 2.17 -4.54 13.11
N THR A 139 2.59 -3.77 12.12
CA THR A 139 1.69 -2.89 11.36
C THR A 139 0.74 -3.70 10.47
N ILE A 140 1.22 -4.81 9.89
CA ILE A 140 0.40 -5.73 9.09
C ILE A 140 -0.69 -6.38 9.94
N ASP A 141 -0.37 -6.83 11.15
CA ASP A 141 -1.35 -7.42 12.09
C ASP A 141 -2.49 -6.44 12.41
N ARG A 142 -2.15 -5.19 12.72
CA ARG A 142 -3.13 -4.13 12.97
C ARG A 142 -4.01 -3.86 11.75
N PHE A 143 -3.41 -3.82 10.57
CA PHE A 143 -4.12 -3.64 9.31
C PHE A 143 -5.10 -4.78 9.05
N LEU A 144 -4.66 -6.04 9.14
CA LEU A 144 -5.48 -7.22 8.87
C LEU A 144 -6.68 -7.31 9.81
N LYS A 145 -6.52 -6.99 11.10
CA LYS A 145 -7.61 -7.00 12.09
C LYS A 145 -8.72 -6.00 11.78
N CYS A 146 -8.39 -4.87 11.17
CA CYS A 146 -9.37 -3.83 10.84
C CYS A 146 -9.95 -3.98 9.42
N LEU A 147 -9.26 -4.68 8.53
CA LEU A 147 -9.59 -4.76 7.10
C LEU A 147 -11.02 -5.25 6.80
N PRO A 148 -11.54 -6.33 7.46
CA PRO A 148 -12.88 -6.85 7.16
C PRO A 148 -14.00 -5.83 7.33
N ASP A 149 -13.86 -4.91 8.30
CA ASP A 149 -14.85 -3.89 8.58
C ASP A 149 -14.89 -2.76 7.53
N HIS A 150 -13.81 -2.64 6.75
CA HIS A 150 -13.63 -1.58 5.75
C HIS A 150 -13.75 -2.05 4.30
N LEU A 151 -13.93 -3.36 4.05
CA LEU A 151 -14.20 -3.86 2.70
C LEU A 151 -15.69 -3.90 2.40
N CYS A 152 -16.08 -3.46 1.21
CA CYS A 152 -17.40 -3.73 0.63
C CYS A 152 -17.58 -5.24 0.46
N ARG A 153 -18.83 -5.68 0.29
CA ARG A 153 -19.09 -7.05 -0.14
C ARG A 153 -18.50 -7.27 -1.54
N GLY A 154 -17.64 -8.26 -1.69
CA GLY A 154 -16.88 -8.50 -2.92
C GLY A 154 -15.73 -7.50 -3.15
N GLY A 155 -15.45 -6.64 -2.16
CA GLY A 155 -14.27 -5.79 -2.14
C GLY A 155 -13.00 -6.59 -1.86
N ARG A 156 -11.86 -6.01 -2.22
CA ARG A 156 -10.55 -6.64 -2.08
C ARG A 156 -9.50 -5.64 -1.57
N ALA A 157 -8.46 -6.18 -0.95
CA ALA A 157 -7.28 -5.38 -0.64
C ALA A 157 -6.05 -5.98 -1.31
N LEU A 158 -5.10 -5.12 -1.69
CA LEU A 158 -3.78 -5.51 -2.16
C LEU A 158 -2.75 -5.07 -1.11
N LEU A 159 -2.11 -6.05 -0.50
CA LEU A 159 -1.08 -5.87 0.51
C LEU A 159 0.27 -6.27 -0.09
N LEU A 160 1.23 -5.34 -0.10
CA LEU A 160 2.61 -5.66 -0.43
C LEU A 160 3.32 -6.20 0.81
N ILE A 161 4.12 -7.24 0.63
CA ILE A 161 5.00 -7.79 1.66
C ILE A 161 6.33 -8.22 1.04
N SER A 162 7.35 -8.32 1.89
CA SER A 162 8.65 -8.91 1.58
C SER A 162 8.76 -10.36 2.07
N SER A 163 9.67 -11.14 1.48
CA SER A 163 10.06 -12.45 2.00
C SER A 163 10.61 -12.37 3.43
N LEU A 164 11.16 -11.23 3.83
CA LEU A 164 11.65 -10.96 5.19
C LEU A 164 10.50 -10.94 6.21
N THR A 165 9.31 -10.54 5.77
CA THR A 165 8.10 -10.54 6.60
C THR A 165 7.52 -11.94 6.79
N GLY A 166 7.78 -12.86 5.85
CA GLY A 166 7.26 -14.23 5.84
C GLY A 166 5.87 -14.33 5.19
N LEU A 167 5.85 -14.84 3.94
CA LEU A 167 4.61 -14.97 3.16
C LEU A 167 3.58 -15.88 3.84
N LYS A 168 4.00 -17.02 4.37
CA LYS A 168 3.12 -17.99 5.02
C LYS A 168 2.51 -17.43 6.30
N GLU A 169 3.33 -16.79 7.10
CA GLU A 169 2.94 -16.18 8.36
C GLU A 169 1.86 -15.11 8.14
N VAL A 170 2.03 -14.24 7.12
CA VAL A 170 1.02 -13.22 6.79
C VAL A 170 -0.26 -13.84 6.26
N GLN A 171 -0.17 -14.91 5.44
CA GLN A 171 -1.35 -15.63 4.97
C GLN A 171 -2.12 -16.30 6.11
N GLU A 172 -1.42 -16.90 7.09
CA GLU A 172 -2.04 -17.47 8.29
C GLU A 172 -2.71 -16.38 9.16
N MET A 173 -2.05 -15.23 9.33
CA MET A 173 -2.64 -14.09 10.04
C MET A 173 -3.92 -13.61 9.36
N ALA A 174 -3.94 -13.52 8.04
CA ALA A 174 -5.14 -13.14 7.28
C ALA A 174 -6.28 -14.16 7.46
N MET A 175 -5.98 -15.45 7.39
CA MET A 175 -6.97 -16.52 7.62
C MET A 175 -7.57 -16.44 9.03
N ASN A 176 -6.78 -16.14 10.05
CA ASN A 176 -7.23 -16.04 11.44
C ASN A 176 -8.25 -14.90 11.67
N VAL A 177 -8.31 -13.92 10.77
CA VAL A 177 -9.30 -12.82 10.82
C VAL A 177 -10.38 -12.95 9.73
N GLY A 178 -10.54 -14.12 9.13
CA GLY A 178 -11.61 -14.40 8.16
C GLY A 178 -11.34 -13.87 6.75
N LEU A 179 -10.07 -13.70 6.39
CA LEU A 179 -9.66 -13.26 5.05
C LEU A 179 -9.05 -14.42 4.25
N ALA A 180 -9.46 -14.58 3.00
CA ALA A 180 -8.73 -15.35 2.01
C ALA A 180 -7.53 -14.53 1.53
N ALA A 181 -6.37 -15.17 1.38
CA ALA A 181 -5.12 -14.52 0.99
C ALA A 181 -4.49 -15.25 -0.21
N LYS A 182 -4.38 -14.58 -1.35
CA LYS A 182 -3.81 -15.13 -2.59
C LYS A 182 -2.71 -14.22 -3.12
N THR A 183 -1.54 -14.77 -3.41
CA THR A 183 -0.48 -14.04 -4.13
C THR A 183 -0.92 -13.79 -5.57
N VAL A 184 -0.92 -12.53 -6.00
CA VAL A 184 -1.33 -12.09 -7.35
C VAL A 184 -0.15 -11.59 -8.17
N ALA A 185 0.92 -11.12 -7.53
CA ALA A 185 2.15 -10.72 -8.19
C ALA A 185 3.36 -10.97 -7.30
N ASN A 186 4.54 -11.10 -7.91
CA ASN A 186 5.81 -11.14 -7.20
C ASN A 186 6.93 -10.57 -8.07
N ALA A 187 8.00 -10.09 -7.42
CA ALA A 187 9.22 -9.61 -8.07
C ALA A 187 10.43 -9.89 -7.18
N GLY A 188 11.54 -10.30 -7.80
CA GLY A 188 12.83 -10.41 -7.10
C GLY A 188 13.45 -9.02 -6.93
N CYS A 189 13.94 -8.73 -5.73
CA CYS A 189 14.72 -7.53 -5.42
C CYS A 189 15.98 -7.98 -4.67
N PHE A 190 17.13 -7.40 -4.94
CA PHE A 190 18.49 -7.76 -4.52
C PHE A 190 18.65 -8.91 -3.50
N PHE A 191 18.10 -8.80 -2.28
CA PHE A 191 18.23 -9.80 -1.20
C PHE A 191 16.87 -10.30 -0.69
N GLU A 192 15.77 -9.92 -1.35
CA GLU A 192 14.42 -10.26 -0.94
C GLU A 192 13.53 -10.56 -2.15
N GLN A 193 12.43 -11.23 -1.88
CA GLN A 193 11.33 -11.42 -2.83
C GLN A 193 10.15 -10.59 -2.36
N LEU A 194 9.63 -9.74 -3.22
CA LEU A 194 8.42 -8.97 -2.98
C LEU A 194 7.21 -9.75 -3.47
N TYR A 195 6.10 -9.64 -2.74
CA TYR A 195 4.82 -10.25 -3.08
C TYR A 195 3.68 -9.23 -2.92
N VAL A 196 2.74 -9.26 -3.84
CA VAL A 196 1.43 -8.62 -3.64
C VAL A 196 0.42 -9.70 -3.32
N ILE A 197 -0.19 -9.60 -2.14
CA ILE A 197 -1.25 -10.50 -1.68
C ILE A 197 -2.59 -9.79 -1.87
N ARG A 198 -3.49 -10.46 -2.57
CA ARG A 198 -4.90 -10.09 -2.64
C ARG A 198 -5.64 -10.72 -1.47
N LEU A 199 -6.37 -9.87 -0.72
CA LEU A 199 -7.13 -10.23 0.46
C LEU A 199 -8.61 -9.97 0.21
N GLU A 200 -9.47 -10.92 0.58
CA GLU A 200 -10.93 -10.84 0.45
C GLU A 200 -11.59 -11.44 1.68
N VAL A 201 -12.73 -10.89 2.10
CA VAL A 201 -13.52 -11.48 3.18
C VAL A 201 -14.08 -12.83 2.71
N VAL A 202 -13.88 -13.87 3.51
CA VAL A 202 -14.47 -15.18 3.24
C VAL A 202 -15.96 -15.11 3.59
N ASP A 203 -16.84 -15.20 2.58
CA ASP A 203 -18.28 -15.36 2.82
C ASP A 203 -18.52 -16.70 3.55
N MET A 204 -18.79 -16.64 4.82
CA MET A 204 -19.30 -17.81 5.56
C MET A 204 -20.76 -18.04 5.14
N HIS A 205 -20.99 -19.06 4.34
CA HIS A 205 -22.31 -19.56 3.97
C HIS A 205 -22.98 -20.27 5.13
#